data_4dff9500ad01ff47ed04718a844908fe
#
_entry.id   4dff9500ad01ff47ed04718a844908fe
#
_cell.length_a   1.000
_cell.length_b   1.000
_cell.length_c   1.000
_cell.angle_alpha   90.00
_cell.angle_beta   90.00
_cell.angle_gamma   90.00
#
_symmetry.space_group_name_H-M   'P 1'
#
loop_
_entity.id
_entity.type
_entity.pdbx_description
1 polymer ?
#
loop_
_entity_poly.entity_id
_entity_poly.type
_entity_poly.pdbx_seq_one_letter_code
_entity_poly.pdbx_strand_id
1 'polypeptide(L)'
;MAKLVAHMRLVAGVLALAFIIAISAPVSAQQPNMVNPTADAVKEQQLLQQLNTIQGRVTIPDEKSSVLVHPAGREWRQFHTVTLKWIGGISIIGMLVVLVLFYLWRGPMRVRSGYSGINILRFDVLERFVHWLTAVTFVILGVTGLNITFGRVLLLPLMGPEAFSAWSEWAKYAHNFLSFGFTLGVLLMFVMWIGRNLPTAADVQWLKQGGGMFDKTNSTHAPAYKFNAGQKILFWIIVFASAAMIVSGFLLLFPFYSGLTVGNMELAEIFHAV
;
A
#
# COMPACT_ATOMS: atom_id res chain seq x y z
N MET A 1 -25.71 22.49 -4.45
CA MET A 1 -24.53 21.97 -3.72
C MET A 1 -24.89 21.19 -2.45
N ALA A 2 -25.70 21.74 -1.52
CA ALA A 2 -26.04 21.04 -0.28
C ALA A 2 -26.70 19.65 -0.47
N LYS A 3 -27.65 19.52 -1.43
CA LYS A 3 -28.29 18.23 -1.76
C LYS A 3 -27.30 17.19 -2.31
N LEU A 4 -26.32 17.60 -3.13
CA LEU A 4 -25.30 16.71 -3.68
C LEU A 4 -24.37 16.17 -2.56
N VAL A 5 -23.96 17.06 -1.65
CA VAL A 5 -23.14 16.66 -0.48
C VAL A 5 -23.90 15.72 0.44
N ALA A 6 -25.21 15.93 0.64
CA ALA A 6 -26.04 15.03 1.42
C ALA A 6 -26.18 13.65 0.77
N HIS A 7 -26.37 13.58 -0.55
CA HIS A 7 -26.41 12.30 -1.27
C HIS A 7 -25.07 11.57 -1.25
N MET A 8 -23.95 12.30 -1.41
CA MET A 8 -22.61 11.71 -1.30
C MET A 8 -22.33 11.16 0.11
N ARG A 9 -22.79 11.84 1.16
CA ARG A 9 -22.68 11.34 2.55
C ARG A 9 -23.52 10.09 2.78
N LEU A 10 -24.71 10.04 2.20
CA LEU A 10 -25.58 8.84 2.26
C LEU A 10 -24.93 7.66 1.55
N VAL A 11 -24.38 7.87 0.34
CA VAL A 11 -23.68 6.85 -0.44
C VAL A 11 -22.42 6.37 0.32
N ALA A 12 -21.65 7.27 0.90
CA ALA A 12 -20.49 6.92 1.72
C ALA A 12 -20.90 6.09 2.95
N GLY A 13 -22.00 6.45 3.60
CA GLY A 13 -22.54 5.68 4.73
C GLY A 13 -23.00 4.28 4.32
N VAL A 14 -23.68 4.15 3.19
CA VAL A 14 -24.14 2.85 2.66
C VAL A 14 -22.95 1.98 2.25
N LEU A 15 -21.94 2.55 1.59
CA LEU A 15 -20.72 1.83 1.24
C LEU A 15 -19.94 1.39 2.48
N ALA A 16 -19.85 2.24 3.51
CA ALA A 16 -19.24 1.87 4.78
C ALA A 16 -19.97 0.73 5.47
N LEU A 17 -21.30 0.76 5.48
CA LEU A 17 -22.13 -0.30 6.06
C LEU A 17 -22.01 -1.60 5.27
N ALA A 18 -22.02 -1.54 3.94
CA ALA A 18 -21.83 -2.71 3.07
C ALA A 18 -20.42 -3.33 3.27
N PHE A 19 -19.40 -2.50 3.47
CA PHE A 19 -18.04 -2.96 3.74
C PHE A 19 -17.91 -3.63 5.12
N ILE A 20 -18.56 -3.06 6.14
CA ILE A 20 -18.63 -3.66 7.49
C ILE A 20 -19.35 -5.03 7.44
N ILE A 21 -20.44 -5.14 6.68
CA ILE A 21 -21.15 -6.40 6.49
C ILE A 21 -20.30 -7.42 5.73
N ALA A 22 -19.53 -6.98 4.74
CA ALA A 22 -18.62 -7.85 3.99
C ALA A 22 -17.46 -8.39 4.86
N ILE A 23 -16.98 -7.59 5.83
CA ILE A 23 -15.95 -8.00 6.78
C ILE A 23 -16.49 -8.96 7.83
N SER A 24 -17.77 -8.82 8.22
CA SER A 24 -18.41 -9.70 9.20
C SER A 24 -18.86 -11.04 8.60
N ALA A 25 -18.87 -11.19 7.27
CA ALA A 25 -19.00 -12.50 6.65
C ALA A 25 -17.79 -13.36 7.10
N PRO A 26 -18.02 -14.61 7.57
CA PRO A 26 -16.91 -15.47 7.94
C PRO A 26 -16.05 -15.64 6.70
N VAL A 27 -14.88 -14.99 6.71
CA VAL A 27 -13.86 -15.20 5.70
C VAL A 27 -13.33 -16.59 5.97
N SER A 28 -13.92 -17.58 5.29
CA SER A 28 -13.32 -18.89 5.15
C SER A 28 -12.08 -18.76 4.25
N ALA A 29 -11.10 -17.98 4.73
CA ALA A 29 -9.76 -17.92 4.15
C ALA A 29 -9.02 -19.25 4.36
N GLN A 30 -9.55 -20.11 5.23
CA GLN A 30 -9.17 -21.52 5.31
C GLN A 30 -10.07 -22.26 4.32
N GLN A 31 -9.45 -22.89 3.34
CA GLN A 31 -10.17 -23.85 2.50
C GLN A 31 -10.94 -24.81 3.42
N PRO A 32 -12.25 -25.05 3.18
CA PRO A 32 -13.02 -26.00 3.97
C PRO A 32 -12.47 -27.44 3.89
N ASN A 33 -11.43 -27.65 3.11
CA ASN A 33 -10.70 -28.90 2.89
C ASN A 33 -9.19 -28.69 3.11
N MET A 34 -8.77 -27.98 4.14
CA MET A 34 -7.43 -28.21 4.66
C MET A 34 -7.43 -29.66 5.19
N VAL A 35 -7.20 -30.54 4.25
CA VAL A 35 -6.94 -31.95 4.48
C VAL A 35 -5.91 -32.02 5.59
N ASN A 36 -6.21 -32.80 6.62
CA ASN A 36 -5.31 -33.12 7.71
C ASN A 36 -3.89 -33.23 7.14
N PRO A 37 -2.89 -32.48 7.64
CA PRO A 37 -1.52 -32.53 7.15
C PRO A 37 -0.97 -33.96 7.07
N THR A 38 -1.46 -34.85 7.94
CA THR A 38 -1.14 -36.27 7.93
C THR A 38 -1.71 -37.01 6.71
N ALA A 39 -2.89 -36.59 6.22
CA ALA A 39 -3.48 -37.20 5.02
C ALA A 39 -2.79 -36.77 3.74
N ASP A 40 -2.29 -35.53 3.70
CA ASP A 40 -1.48 -35.04 2.58
C ASP A 40 -0.08 -35.68 2.59
N ALA A 41 0.51 -35.88 3.75
CA ALA A 41 1.77 -36.64 3.89
C ALA A 41 1.63 -38.09 3.42
N VAL A 42 0.48 -38.72 3.63
CA VAL A 42 0.22 -40.08 3.11
C VAL A 42 0.07 -40.06 1.59
N LYS A 43 -0.58 -39.05 1.01
CA LYS A 43 -0.67 -38.89 -0.45
C LYS A 43 0.70 -38.57 -1.05
N GLU A 44 1.48 -37.73 -0.38
CA GLU A 44 2.83 -37.40 -0.79
C GLU A 44 3.74 -38.65 -0.75
N GLN A 45 3.60 -39.50 0.26
CA GLN A 45 4.31 -40.74 0.37
C GLN A 45 3.90 -41.73 -0.75
N GLN A 46 2.62 -41.78 -1.11
CA GLN A 46 2.14 -42.56 -2.25
C GLN A 46 2.65 -41.99 -3.59
N LEU A 47 2.71 -40.69 -3.73
CA LEU A 47 3.29 -40.00 -4.90
C LEU A 47 4.79 -40.29 -5.00
N LEU A 48 5.53 -40.23 -3.88
CA LEU A 48 6.95 -40.59 -3.81
C LEU A 48 7.19 -42.06 -4.16
N GLN A 49 6.31 -42.97 -3.72
CA GLN A 49 6.38 -44.38 -4.13
C GLN A 49 6.12 -44.57 -5.63
N GLN A 50 5.18 -43.82 -6.22
CA GLN A 50 4.93 -43.83 -7.66
C GLN A 50 6.11 -43.26 -8.43
N LEU A 51 6.74 -42.19 -7.93
CA LEU A 51 7.93 -41.57 -8.52
C LEU A 51 9.15 -42.50 -8.44
N ASN A 52 9.28 -43.27 -7.38
CA ASN A 52 10.34 -44.28 -7.23
C ASN A 52 10.16 -45.52 -8.14
N THR A 53 8.97 -45.69 -8.72
CA THR A 53 8.72 -46.77 -9.73
C THR A 53 8.95 -46.27 -11.17
N ILE A 54 9.21 -44.99 -11.39
CA ILE A 54 9.60 -44.48 -12.69
C ILE A 54 11.04 -44.89 -12.99
N GLN A 55 11.18 -45.92 -13.77
CA GLN A 55 12.46 -46.38 -14.30
C GLN A 55 12.93 -45.42 -15.39
N GLY A 56 13.59 -44.37 -14.99
CA GLY A 56 14.17 -43.38 -15.89
C GLY A 56 15.08 -42.45 -15.12
N ARG A 57 16.33 -42.36 -15.53
CA ARG A 57 17.26 -41.40 -14.95
C ARG A 57 17.07 -40.08 -15.74
N VAL A 58 16.35 -39.13 -15.17
CA VAL A 58 16.33 -37.78 -15.72
C VAL A 58 17.61 -37.09 -15.25
N THR A 59 18.65 -37.12 -16.05
CA THR A 59 19.82 -36.27 -15.91
C THR A 59 19.45 -34.91 -16.45
N ILE A 60 19.05 -34.01 -15.58
CA ILE A 60 18.88 -32.61 -15.93
C ILE A 60 20.19 -31.92 -15.62
N PRO A 61 21.04 -31.63 -16.61
CA PRO A 61 22.36 -31.06 -16.37
C PRO A 61 22.31 -29.57 -15.95
N ASP A 62 21.18 -28.92 -16.16
CA ASP A 62 20.96 -27.53 -15.81
C ASP A 62 20.17 -27.41 -14.50
N GLU A 63 20.76 -26.79 -13.51
CA GLU A 63 20.17 -26.54 -12.22
C GLU A 63 18.85 -25.72 -12.32
N LYS A 64 18.70 -24.86 -13.34
CA LYS A 64 17.47 -24.12 -13.61
C LYS A 64 16.35 -25.03 -14.10
N SER A 65 16.68 -26.03 -14.91
CA SER A 65 15.70 -27.01 -15.43
C SER A 65 15.21 -28.00 -14.38
N SER A 66 15.85 -28.10 -13.22
CA SER A 66 15.42 -28.93 -12.10
C SER A 66 14.25 -28.33 -11.31
N VAL A 67 13.88 -27.09 -11.58
CA VAL A 67 12.75 -26.41 -10.93
C VAL A 67 11.47 -26.73 -11.70
N LEU A 68 10.80 -27.80 -11.30
CA LEU A 68 9.61 -28.32 -12.00
C LEU A 68 8.37 -27.41 -11.91
N VAL A 69 8.27 -26.57 -10.85
CA VAL A 69 7.08 -25.74 -10.59
C VAL A 69 7.17 -24.39 -11.29
N HIS A 70 8.35 -23.80 -11.37
CA HIS A 70 8.57 -22.49 -11.96
C HIS A 70 9.98 -22.42 -12.57
N PRO A 71 10.14 -22.62 -13.86
CA PRO A 71 11.47 -22.64 -14.52
C PRO A 71 12.31 -21.38 -14.26
N ALA A 72 11.69 -20.20 -14.27
CA ALA A 72 12.31 -18.91 -13.98
C ALA A 72 12.34 -18.55 -12.48
N GLY A 73 11.89 -19.44 -11.60
CA GLY A 73 11.72 -19.13 -10.16
C GLY A 73 13.00 -18.74 -9.44
N ARG A 74 14.17 -19.21 -9.89
CA ARG A 74 15.46 -18.79 -9.35
C ARG A 74 15.76 -17.32 -9.70
N GLU A 75 15.55 -16.93 -10.95
CA GLU A 75 15.76 -15.55 -11.42
C GLU A 75 14.77 -14.61 -10.75
N TRP A 76 13.51 -15.01 -10.65
CA TRP A 76 12.49 -14.29 -9.91
C TRP A 76 12.89 -14.12 -8.44
N ARG A 77 13.30 -15.18 -7.76
CA ARG A 77 13.75 -15.11 -6.36
C ARG A 77 14.90 -14.13 -6.20
N GLN A 78 15.90 -14.17 -7.08
CA GLN A 78 17.03 -13.23 -7.02
C GLN A 78 16.57 -11.80 -7.24
N PHE A 79 15.74 -11.55 -8.24
CA PHE A 79 15.16 -10.25 -8.49
C PHE A 79 14.37 -9.74 -7.27
N HIS A 80 13.43 -10.52 -6.77
CA HIS A 80 12.57 -10.15 -5.66
C HIS A 80 13.35 -9.94 -4.33
N THR A 81 14.28 -10.84 -4.01
CA THR A 81 14.97 -10.78 -2.71
C THR A 81 16.16 -9.82 -2.69
N VAL A 82 16.72 -9.48 -3.84
CA VAL A 82 17.90 -8.59 -3.93
C VAL A 82 17.55 -7.30 -4.66
N THR A 83 17.24 -7.38 -5.95
CA THR A 83 17.11 -6.19 -6.81
C THR A 83 15.96 -5.30 -6.35
N LEU A 84 14.79 -5.87 -6.09
CA LEU A 84 13.60 -5.13 -5.67
C LEU A 84 13.80 -4.42 -4.32
N LYS A 85 14.51 -5.06 -3.39
CA LYS A 85 14.87 -4.42 -2.10
C LYS A 85 15.80 -3.23 -2.28
N TRP A 86 16.78 -3.33 -3.16
CA TRP A 86 17.66 -2.19 -3.46
C TRP A 86 16.89 -1.05 -4.11
N ILE A 87 15.99 -1.34 -5.07
CA ILE A 87 15.13 -0.33 -5.69
C ILE A 87 14.30 0.38 -4.61
N GLY A 88 13.58 -0.37 -3.78
CA GLY A 88 12.77 0.20 -2.70
C GLY A 88 13.59 1.00 -1.69
N GLY A 89 14.73 0.46 -1.23
CA GLY A 89 15.60 1.13 -0.26
C GLY A 89 16.19 2.44 -0.82
N ILE A 90 16.68 2.42 -2.05
CA ILE A 90 17.23 3.62 -2.72
C ILE A 90 16.13 4.65 -2.94
N SER A 91 14.93 4.24 -3.34
CA SER A 91 13.80 5.14 -3.54
C SER A 91 13.39 5.85 -2.24
N ILE A 92 13.30 5.12 -1.13
CA ILE A 92 12.94 5.69 0.18
C ILE A 92 14.03 6.65 0.66
N ILE A 93 15.29 6.21 0.68
CA ILE A 93 16.42 7.03 1.15
C ILE A 93 16.60 8.23 0.23
N GLY A 94 16.53 8.03 -1.10
CA GLY A 94 16.65 9.10 -2.08
C GLY A 94 15.57 10.17 -1.88
N MET A 95 14.32 9.79 -1.67
CA MET A 95 13.24 10.73 -1.38
C MET A 95 13.50 11.51 -0.08
N LEU A 96 13.91 10.83 0.98
CA LEU A 96 14.25 11.50 2.25
C LEU A 96 15.39 12.51 2.07
N VAL A 97 16.42 12.15 1.33
CA VAL A 97 17.56 13.05 1.01
C VAL A 97 17.05 14.27 0.23
N VAL A 98 16.22 14.07 -0.79
CA VAL A 98 15.64 15.18 -1.59
C VAL A 98 14.83 16.11 -0.70
N LEU A 99 13.99 15.57 0.20
CA LEU A 99 13.19 16.38 1.12
C LEU A 99 14.07 17.18 2.10
N VAL A 100 15.12 16.57 2.66
CA VAL A 100 16.07 17.25 3.54
C VAL A 100 16.80 18.35 2.80
N LEU A 101 17.34 18.08 1.61
CA LEU A 101 18.04 19.06 0.80
C LEU A 101 17.11 20.23 0.40
N PHE A 102 15.87 19.92 0.03
CA PHE A 102 14.87 20.95 -0.27
C PHE A 102 14.58 21.82 0.96
N TYR A 103 14.40 21.19 2.13
CA TYR A 103 14.17 21.94 3.38
C TYR A 103 15.36 22.84 3.76
N LEU A 104 16.60 22.32 3.64
CA LEU A 104 17.79 23.09 3.92
C LEU A 104 17.97 24.27 2.94
N TRP A 105 17.63 24.06 1.67
CA TRP A 105 17.73 25.11 0.64
C TRP A 105 16.63 26.17 0.80
N ARG A 106 15.39 25.73 1.03
CA ARG A 106 14.18 26.60 1.03
C ARG A 106 13.91 27.20 2.40
N GLY A 107 14.15 26.46 3.45
CA GLY A 107 13.74 26.80 4.81
C GLY A 107 12.21 26.71 5.01
N PRO A 108 11.73 27.07 6.22
CA PRO A 108 10.30 27.01 6.55
C PRO A 108 9.51 28.08 5.78
N MET A 109 8.37 27.68 5.21
CA MET A 109 7.40 28.59 4.60
C MET A 109 6.54 29.23 5.70
N ARG A 110 6.65 30.55 5.88
CA ARG A 110 5.92 31.30 6.91
C ARG A 110 4.91 32.26 6.28
N VAL A 111 3.79 32.49 6.98
CA VAL A 111 2.81 33.51 6.62
C VAL A 111 3.35 34.88 7.08
N ARG A 112 3.63 35.76 6.15
CA ARG A 112 4.23 37.10 6.43
C ARG A 112 3.33 38.02 7.25
N SER A 113 2.03 38.03 6.89
CA SER A 113 1.01 38.90 7.52
C SER A 113 0.53 38.38 8.89
N GLY A 114 1.09 37.27 9.39
CA GLY A 114 0.60 36.67 10.63
C GLY A 114 -0.75 35.94 10.44
N TYR A 115 -1.36 35.58 11.56
CA TYR A 115 -2.68 34.95 11.58
C TYR A 115 -3.78 36.00 11.59
N SER A 116 -4.89 35.74 10.89
CA SER A 116 -6.05 36.65 10.82
C SER A 116 -6.82 36.79 12.14
N GLY A 117 -6.56 35.93 13.12
CA GLY A 117 -7.35 35.86 14.34
C GLY A 117 -8.74 35.20 14.18
N ILE A 118 -9.14 34.90 12.95
CA ILE A 118 -10.44 34.28 12.64
C ILE A 118 -10.24 32.79 12.45
N ASN A 119 -10.96 31.98 13.25
CA ASN A 119 -10.97 30.54 13.09
C ASN A 119 -12.12 30.12 12.18
N ILE A 120 -11.80 29.37 11.12
CA ILE A 120 -12.79 28.77 10.21
C ILE A 120 -12.76 27.25 10.32
N LEU A 121 -13.95 26.62 10.30
CA LEU A 121 -14.03 25.16 10.25
C LEU A 121 -13.65 24.67 8.85
N ARG A 122 -12.41 24.20 8.69
CA ARG A 122 -11.92 23.70 7.41
C ARG A 122 -12.34 22.26 7.13
N PHE A 123 -12.35 21.42 8.16
CA PHE A 123 -12.72 20.00 8.10
C PHE A 123 -13.73 19.69 9.20
N ASP A 124 -14.82 19.05 8.84
CA ASP A 124 -15.81 18.55 9.80
C ASP A 124 -15.31 17.30 10.55
N VAL A 125 -16.10 16.83 11.49
CA VAL A 125 -15.73 15.68 12.35
C VAL A 125 -15.54 14.41 11.51
N LEU A 126 -16.42 14.18 10.52
CA LEU A 126 -16.34 13.02 9.67
C LEU A 126 -15.11 13.07 8.73
N GLU A 127 -14.83 14.25 8.15
CA GLU A 127 -13.64 14.46 7.32
C GLU A 127 -12.35 14.17 8.11
N ARG A 128 -12.30 14.59 9.39
CA ARG A 128 -11.16 14.31 10.27
C ARG A 128 -11.06 12.85 10.65
N PHE A 129 -12.20 12.21 10.96
CA PHE A 129 -12.21 10.78 11.27
C PHE A 129 -11.68 9.96 10.09
N VAL A 130 -12.18 10.19 8.87
CA VAL A 130 -11.74 9.49 7.66
C VAL A 130 -10.26 9.73 7.39
N HIS A 131 -9.79 10.97 7.57
CA HIS A 131 -8.36 11.27 7.44
C HIS A 131 -7.51 10.47 8.43
N TRP A 132 -7.89 10.44 9.71
CA TRP A 132 -7.12 9.73 10.74
C TRP A 132 -7.21 8.22 10.59
N LEU A 133 -8.36 7.69 10.20
CA LEU A 133 -8.50 6.26 9.85
C LEU A 133 -7.49 5.88 8.75
N THR A 134 -7.48 6.65 7.67
CA THR A 134 -6.56 6.40 6.55
C THR A 134 -5.10 6.59 6.96
N ALA A 135 -4.78 7.66 7.67
CA ALA A 135 -3.41 7.99 8.06
C ALA A 135 -2.82 6.97 9.06
N VAL A 136 -3.57 6.60 10.09
CA VAL A 136 -3.09 5.64 11.09
C VAL A 136 -2.90 4.24 10.47
N THR A 137 -3.89 3.78 9.71
CA THR A 137 -3.76 2.49 9.02
C THR A 137 -2.62 2.50 8.01
N PHE A 138 -2.45 3.58 7.24
CA PHE A 138 -1.32 3.76 6.33
C PHE A 138 0.03 3.65 7.03
N VAL A 139 0.22 4.35 8.16
CA VAL A 139 1.49 4.31 8.92
C VAL A 139 1.77 2.89 9.42
N ILE A 140 0.76 2.21 9.97
CA ILE A 140 0.95 0.84 10.46
C ILE A 140 1.24 -0.12 9.30
N LEU A 141 0.53 0.00 8.17
CA LEU A 141 0.79 -0.78 6.97
C LEU A 141 2.19 -0.52 6.40
N GLY A 142 2.64 0.73 6.40
CA GLY A 142 3.99 1.11 6.00
C GLY A 142 5.06 0.47 6.89
N VAL A 143 4.92 0.58 8.21
CA VAL A 143 5.88 -0.02 9.17
C VAL A 143 5.90 -1.55 9.05
N THR A 144 4.73 -2.18 8.97
CA THR A 144 4.63 -3.65 8.84
C THR A 144 5.11 -4.13 7.47
N GLY A 145 4.83 -3.40 6.39
CA GLY A 145 5.36 -3.67 5.05
C GLY A 145 6.88 -3.55 4.99
N LEU A 146 7.46 -2.51 5.60
CA LEU A 146 8.91 -2.37 5.73
C LEU A 146 9.53 -3.53 6.54
N ASN A 147 8.83 -4.02 7.58
CA ASN A 147 9.27 -5.22 8.29
C ASN A 147 9.26 -6.45 7.40
N ILE A 148 8.22 -6.65 6.59
CA ILE A 148 8.13 -7.78 5.65
C ILE A 148 9.30 -7.72 4.64
N THR A 149 9.63 -6.55 4.13
CA THR A 149 10.66 -6.36 3.11
C THR A 149 12.08 -6.36 3.68
N PHE A 150 12.32 -5.61 4.73
CA PHE A 150 13.67 -5.32 5.26
C PHE A 150 13.93 -5.91 6.65
N GLY A 151 12.90 -6.39 7.35
CA GLY A 151 13.00 -6.81 8.75
C GLY A 151 14.08 -7.87 8.98
N ARG A 152 14.20 -8.85 8.06
CA ARG A 152 15.23 -9.89 8.17
C ARG A 152 16.66 -9.34 8.14
N VAL A 153 16.89 -8.26 7.40
CA VAL A 153 18.21 -7.65 7.29
C VAL A 153 18.49 -6.68 8.44
N LEU A 154 17.45 -5.92 8.87
CA LEU A 154 17.61 -4.84 9.84
C LEU A 154 17.29 -5.28 11.28
N LEU A 155 16.21 -6.03 11.48
CA LEU A 155 15.71 -6.35 12.82
C LEU A 155 16.18 -7.70 13.35
N LEU A 156 16.28 -8.73 12.49
CA LEU A 156 16.75 -10.04 12.92
C LEU A 156 18.10 -10.02 13.63
N PRO A 157 19.14 -9.30 13.16
CA PRO A 157 20.42 -9.21 13.86
C PRO A 157 20.34 -8.53 15.22
N LEU A 158 19.35 -7.65 15.42
CA LEU A 158 19.17 -6.88 16.64
C LEU A 158 18.33 -7.61 17.69
N MET A 159 17.27 -8.32 17.24
CA MET A 159 16.27 -8.94 18.12
C MET A 159 16.53 -10.42 18.37
N GLY A 160 17.30 -11.07 17.49
CA GLY A 160 17.44 -12.53 17.47
C GLY A 160 16.25 -13.24 16.80
N PRO A 161 16.37 -14.55 16.50
CA PRO A 161 15.41 -15.28 15.67
C PRO A 161 14.04 -15.43 16.32
N GLU A 162 13.97 -15.66 17.61
CA GLU A 162 12.70 -15.90 18.33
C GLU A 162 11.85 -14.62 18.40
N ALA A 163 12.44 -13.51 18.89
CA ALA A 163 11.74 -12.24 19.02
C ALA A 163 11.38 -11.67 17.63
N PHE A 164 12.27 -11.82 16.63
CA PHE A 164 11.98 -11.40 15.27
C PHE A 164 10.83 -12.21 14.65
N SER A 165 10.76 -13.53 14.88
CA SER A 165 9.67 -14.36 14.38
C SER A 165 8.33 -13.94 14.97
N ALA A 166 8.26 -13.79 16.30
CA ALA A 166 7.05 -13.32 16.98
C ALA A 166 6.61 -11.93 16.49
N TRP A 167 7.54 -10.99 16.39
CA TRP A 167 7.26 -9.66 15.84
C TRP A 167 6.75 -9.71 14.41
N SER A 168 7.39 -10.49 13.54
CA SER A 168 7.01 -10.59 12.12
C SER A 168 5.66 -11.26 11.92
N GLU A 169 5.29 -12.20 12.77
CA GLU A 169 3.95 -12.79 12.78
C GLU A 169 2.89 -11.74 13.09
N TRP A 170 3.05 -10.98 14.18
CA TRP A 170 2.14 -9.90 14.52
C TRP A 170 2.09 -8.81 13.46
N ALA A 171 3.24 -8.44 12.90
CA ALA A 171 3.32 -7.47 11.81
C ALA A 171 2.54 -7.94 10.59
N LYS A 172 2.63 -9.22 10.22
CA LYS A 172 1.85 -9.83 9.13
C LYS A 172 0.35 -9.78 9.40
N TYR A 173 -0.09 -10.16 10.60
CA TYR A 173 -1.50 -10.05 10.97
C TYR A 173 -1.99 -8.60 10.90
N ALA A 174 -1.26 -7.67 11.50
CA ALA A 174 -1.60 -6.25 11.46
C ALA A 174 -1.68 -5.75 10.01
N HIS A 175 -0.72 -6.11 9.16
CA HIS A 175 -0.71 -5.75 7.74
C HIS A 175 -1.96 -6.25 7.01
N ASN A 176 -2.28 -7.52 7.17
CA ASN A 176 -3.41 -8.14 6.48
C ASN A 176 -4.76 -7.56 6.95
N PHE A 177 -4.97 -7.43 8.27
CA PHE A 177 -6.26 -6.99 8.80
C PHE A 177 -6.49 -5.48 8.66
N LEU A 178 -5.45 -4.66 8.87
CA LEU A 178 -5.59 -3.22 8.76
C LEU A 178 -5.68 -2.73 7.30
N SER A 179 -5.31 -3.56 6.32
CA SER A 179 -5.53 -3.27 4.90
C SER A 179 -7.01 -3.01 4.58
N PHE A 180 -7.94 -3.68 5.26
CA PHE A 180 -9.36 -3.43 5.10
C PHE A 180 -9.77 -2.05 5.63
N GLY A 181 -9.24 -1.67 6.81
CA GLY A 181 -9.45 -0.34 7.37
C GLY A 181 -8.87 0.77 6.48
N PHE A 182 -7.69 0.55 5.92
CA PHE A 182 -7.08 1.44 4.96
C PHE A 182 -7.92 1.57 3.68
N THR A 183 -8.36 0.46 3.12
CA THR A 183 -9.22 0.43 1.94
C THR A 183 -10.50 1.23 2.16
N LEU A 184 -11.17 1.01 3.30
CA LEU A 184 -12.35 1.79 3.68
C LEU A 184 -12.03 3.28 3.78
N GLY A 185 -10.94 3.63 4.44
CA GLY A 185 -10.49 5.01 4.59
C GLY A 185 -10.24 5.71 3.26
N VAL A 186 -9.55 5.04 2.33
CA VAL A 186 -9.26 5.56 0.98
C VAL A 186 -10.55 5.76 0.17
N LEU A 187 -11.47 4.80 0.20
CA LEU A 187 -12.76 4.89 -0.49
C LEU A 187 -13.59 6.06 0.05
N LEU A 188 -13.70 6.19 1.37
CA LEU A 188 -14.42 7.31 1.99
C LEU A 188 -13.76 8.66 1.67
N MET A 189 -12.43 8.73 1.75
CA MET A 189 -11.66 9.92 1.40
C MET A 189 -11.90 10.33 -0.07
N PHE A 190 -11.87 9.37 -0.98
CA PHE A 190 -12.13 9.60 -2.39
C PHE A 190 -13.53 10.18 -2.60
N VAL A 191 -14.58 9.51 -2.09
CA VAL A 191 -15.97 9.95 -2.24
C VAL A 191 -16.21 11.33 -1.64
N MET A 192 -15.62 11.61 -0.48
CA MET A 192 -15.85 12.87 0.22
C MET A 192 -15.14 14.06 -0.42
N TRP A 193 -13.97 13.83 -1.02
CA TRP A 193 -13.10 14.94 -1.46
C TRP A 193 -12.93 15.06 -2.97
N ILE A 194 -13.37 14.09 -3.78
CA ILE A 194 -13.21 14.13 -5.24
C ILE A 194 -13.72 15.42 -5.86
N GLY A 195 -14.93 15.86 -5.49
CA GLY A 195 -15.54 17.08 -6.04
C GLY A 195 -14.79 18.37 -5.75
N ARG A 196 -13.93 18.38 -4.70
CA ARG A 196 -13.12 19.55 -4.32
C ARG A 196 -11.69 19.44 -4.83
N ASN A 197 -11.31 18.30 -5.37
CA ASN A 197 -9.99 18.02 -5.93
C ASN A 197 -9.98 17.98 -7.46
N LEU A 198 -11.10 18.38 -8.10
CA LEU A 198 -11.12 18.59 -9.55
C LEU A 198 -10.33 19.85 -9.93
N PRO A 199 -9.63 19.83 -11.08
CA PRO A 199 -8.87 20.98 -11.55
C PRO A 199 -9.74 22.23 -11.75
N THR A 200 -9.18 23.40 -11.46
CA THR A 200 -9.83 24.71 -11.63
C THR A 200 -8.86 25.73 -12.23
N ALA A 201 -9.36 26.87 -12.73
CA ALA A 201 -8.52 27.92 -13.27
C ALA A 201 -7.51 28.48 -12.24
N ALA A 202 -7.87 28.51 -10.96
CA ALA A 202 -6.96 28.92 -9.88
C ALA A 202 -5.75 28.00 -9.75
N ASP A 203 -5.90 26.70 -10.06
CA ASP A 203 -4.80 25.74 -10.00
C ASP A 203 -3.73 26.03 -11.05
N VAL A 204 -4.14 26.48 -12.24
CA VAL A 204 -3.21 26.90 -13.30
C VAL A 204 -2.38 28.11 -12.86
N GLN A 205 -3.02 29.09 -12.22
CA GLN A 205 -2.32 30.26 -11.68
C GLN A 205 -1.38 29.87 -10.56
N TRP A 206 -1.82 28.98 -9.67
CA TRP A 206 -1.01 28.46 -8.58
C TRP A 206 0.25 27.73 -9.10
N LEU A 207 0.10 26.89 -10.13
CA LEU A 207 1.21 26.18 -10.76
C LEU A 207 2.19 27.13 -11.45
N LYS A 208 1.70 28.16 -12.18
CA LYS A 208 2.55 29.18 -12.81
C LYS A 208 3.41 29.93 -11.79
N GLN A 209 2.91 30.13 -10.58
CA GLN A 209 3.62 30.76 -9.46
C GLN A 209 4.45 29.76 -8.64
N GLY A 210 4.49 28.49 -9.03
CA GLY A 210 5.15 27.42 -8.26
C GLY A 210 4.61 27.29 -6.82
N GLY A 211 3.35 27.72 -6.57
CA GLY A 211 2.76 27.73 -5.24
C GLY A 211 3.49 28.56 -4.19
N GLY A 212 4.38 29.44 -4.61
CA GLY A 212 5.28 30.20 -3.73
C GLY A 212 6.43 29.37 -3.14
N MET A 213 6.60 28.11 -3.56
CA MET A 213 7.67 27.24 -3.02
C MET A 213 9.08 27.76 -3.31
N PHE A 214 9.27 28.44 -4.45
CA PHE A 214 10.57 28.99 -4.87
C PHE A 214 10.80 30.43 -4.40
N ASP A 215 9.78 31.09 -3.87
CA ASP A 215 9.89 32.44 -3.34
C ASP A 215 10.40 32.45 -1.90
N LYS A 216 11.71 32.69 -1.72
CA LYS A 216 12.35 32.78 -0.40
C LYS A 216 11.85 33.98 0.42
N THR A 217 11.29 35.00 -0.23
CA THR A 217 10.77 36.16 0.45
C THR A 217 9.39 35.95 1.07
N ASN A 218 8.71 34.85 0.72
CA ASN A 218 7.34 34.51 1.12
C ASN A 218 6.34 35.66 0.76
N SER A 219 6.57 36.38 -0.33
CA SER A 219 5.71 37.46 -0.81
C SER A 219 4.63 36.99 -1.78
N THR A 220 4.85 35.81 -2.40
CA THR A 220 3.92 35.25 -3.38
C THR A 220 2.74 34.56 -2.66
N HIS A 221 1.54 35.06 -2.96
CA HIS A 221 0.27 34.50 -2.48
C HIS A 221 -0.50 33.91 -3.65
N ALA A 222 -0.19 32.67 -3.99
CA ALA A 222 -0.86 31.94 -5.07
C ALA A 222 -2.33 31.67 -4.69
N PRO A 223 -3.30 31.91 -5.60
CA PRO A 223 -4.71 31.72 -5.31
C PRO A 223 -5.05 30.26 -5.02
N ALA A 224 -5.91 30.04 -4.04
CA ALA A 224 -6.36 28.70 -3.67
C ALA A 224 -7.80 28.73 -3.15
N TYR A 225 -8.52 27.63 -3.41
CA TYR A 225 -9.79 27.32 -2.73
C TYR A 225 -9.55 26.50 -1.45
N LYS A 226 -10.50 25.62 -1.07
CA LYS A 226 -10.31 24.72 0.08
C LYS A 226 -8.99 23.91 -0.03
N PHE A 227 -8.66 23.47 -1.26
CA PHE A 227 -7.40 22.82 -1.60
C PHE A 227 -6.69 23.60 -2.70
N ASN A 228 -5.38 23.79 -2.56
CA ASN A 228 -4.53 24.35 -3.60
C ASN A 228 -4.12 23.28 -4.62
N ALA A 229 -3.53 23.67 -5.75
CA ALA A 229 -3.15 22.74 -6.80
C ALA A 229 -2.19 21.63 -6.31
N GLY A 230 -1.22 21.95 -5.45
CA GLY A 230 -0.30 20.98 -4.88
C GLY A 230 -1.02 19.92 -4.02
N GLN A 231 -2.01 20.34 -3.23
CA GLN A 231 -2.84 19.43 -2.44
C GLN A 231 -3.73 18.55 -3.33
N LYS A 232 -4.24 19.09 -4.44
CA LYS A 232 -5.02 18.31 -5.42
C LYS A 232 -4.15 17.27 -6.13
N ILE A 233 -2.94 17.65 -6.55
CA ILE A 233 -1.96 16.72 -7.13
C ILE A 233 -1.66 15.61 -6.14
N LEU A 234 -1.36 15.94 -4.89
CA LEU A 234 -1.10 14.96 -3.84
C LEU A 234 -2.31 14.03 -3.60
N PHE A 235 -3.53 14.58 -3.59
CA PHE A 235 -4.75 13.79 -3.47
C PHE A 235 -4.84 12.72 -4.57
N TRP A 236 -4.62 13.11 -5.83
CA TRP A 236 -4.69 12.17 -6.96
C TRP A 236 -3.56 11.14 -6.93
N ILE A 237 -2.34 11.55 -6.55
CA ILE A 237 -1.23 10.61 -6.36
C ILE A 237 -1.59 9.57 -5.28
N ILE A 238 -2.11 10.01 -4.13
CA ILE A 238 -2.51 9.12 -3.05
C ILE A 238 -3.63 8.17 -3.52
N VAL A 239 -4.65 8.67 -4.22
CA VAL A 239 -5.76 7.86 -4.70
C VAL A 239 -5.27 6.77 -5.66
N PHE A 240 -4.47 7.12 -6.67
CA PHE A 240 -3.98 6.14 -7.65
C PHE A 240 -2.98 5.16 -7.04
N ALA A 241 -2.02 5.65 -6.25
CA ALA A 241 -1.07 4.79 -5.57
C ALA A 241 -1.77 3.84 -4.59
N SER A 242 -2.71 4.34 -3.79
CA SER A 242 -3.49 3.50 -2.87
C SER A 242 -4.35 2.49 -3.63
N ALA A 243 -4.96 2.86 -4.76
CA ALA A 243 -5.73 1.94 -5.58
C ALA A 243 -4.85 0.79 -6.10
N ALA A 244 -3.65 1.10 -6.61
CA ALA A 244 -2.68 0.09 -7.04
C ALA A 244 -2.25 -0.83 -5.88
N MET A 245 -1.94 -0.26 -4.71
CA MET A 245 -1.58 -1.01 -3.50
C MET A 245 -2.72 -1.89 -3.00
N ILE A 246 -3.96 -1.38 -3.00
CA ILE A 246 -5.15 -2.13 -2.59
C ILE A 246 -5.38 -3.30 -3.54
N VAL A 247 -5.39 -3.06 -4.84
CA VAL A 247 -5.63 -4.12 -5.84
C VAL A 247 -4.56 -5.19 -5.75
N SER A 248 -3.28 -4.81 -5.78
CA SER A 248 -2.18 -5.78 -5.67
C SER A 248 -2.20 -6.53 -4.33
N GLY A 249 -2.48 -5.84 -3.23
CA GLY A 249 -2.58 -6.44 -1.90
C GLY A 249 -3.72 -7.46 -1.79
N PHE A 250 -4.89 -7.18 -2.35
CA PHE A 250 -6.00 -8.14 -2.40
C PHE A 250 -5.69 -9.35 -3.29
N LEU A 251 -5.01 -9.16 -4.42
CA LEU A 251 -4.56 -10.28 -5.26
C LEU A 251 -3.58 -11.19 -4.50
N LEU A 252 -2.66 -10.61 -3.73
CA LEU A 252 -1.71 -11.38 -2.90
C LEU A 252 -2.37 -12.02 -1.69
N LEU A 253 -3.41 -11.39 -1.12
CA LEU A 253 -4.14 -11.92 0.03
C LEU A 253 -5.06 -13.09 -0.36
N PHE A 254 -5.62 -13.05 -1.57
CA PHE A 254 -6.58 -14.03 -2.08
C PHE A 254 -6.14 -14.65 -3.43
N PRO A 255 -4.98 -15.30 -3.49
CA PRO A 255 -4.41 -15.78 -4.76
C PRO A 255 -5.30 -16.81 -5.47
N PHE A 256 -6.04 -17.61 -4.72
CA PHE A 256 -6.89 -18.68 -5.27
C PHE A 256 -8.18 -18.16 -5.94
N TYR A 257 -8.63 -16.97 -5.58
CA TYR A 257 -9.84 -16.36 -6.17
C TYR A 257 -9.55 -15.51 -7.39
N SER A 258 -8.29 -15.12 -7.60
CA SER A 258 -7.92 -14.22 -8.67
C SER A 258 -7.87 -14.89 -10.05
N GLY A 259 -7.77 -16.23 -10.12
CA GLY A 259 -7.54 -16.95 -11.38
C GLY A 259 -6.25 -16.55 -12.09
N LEU A 260 -5.34 -15.88 -11.38
CA LEU A 260 -4.12 -15.34 -11.96
C LEU A 260 -3.08 -16.44 -12.19
N THR A 261 -2.33 -16.31 -13.28
CA THR A 261 -1.13 -17.10 -13.53
C THR A 261 0.01 -16.68 -12.61
N VAL A 262 1.05 -17.51 -12.52
CA VAL A 262 2.25 -17.21 -11.73
C VAL A 262 2.86 -15.86 -12.13
N GLY A 263 2.97 -15.56 -13.43
CA GLY A 263 3.52 -14.27 -13.89
C GLY A 263 2.70 -13.06 -13.48
N ASN A 264 1.37 -13.18 -13.41
CA ASN A 264 0.50 -12.10 -12.93
C ASN A 264 0.63 -11.89 -11.41
N MET A 265 0.90 -12.94 -10.64
CA MET A 265 1.20 -12.83 -9.22
C MET A 265 2.54 -12.14 -8.97
N GLU A 266 3.56 -12.42 -9.78
CA GLU A 266 4.84 -11.70 -9.73
C GLU A 266 4.68 -10.20 -10.00
N LEU A 267 3.84 -9.83 -10.97
CA LEU A 267 3.49 -8.43 -11.21
C LEU A 267 2.80 -7.80 -10.00
N ALA A 268 1.85 -8.51 -9.38
CA ALA A 268 1.19 -8.02 -8.16
C ALA A 268 2.20 -7.80 -7.01
N GLU A 269 3.18 -8.70 -6.84
CA GLU A 269 4.26 -8.54 -5.86
C GLU A 269 5.14 -7.32 -6.17
N ILE A 270 5.50 -7.08 -7.44
CA ILE A 270 6.26 -5.90 -7.83
C ILE A 270 5.49 -4.62 -7.49
N PHE A 271 4.23 -4.51 -7.93
CA PHE A 271 3.40 -3.33 -7.67
C PHE A 271 3.13 -3.10 -6.18
N HIS A 272 3.12 -4.16 -5.39
CA HIS A 272 2.88 -4.04 -3.95
C HIS A 272 4.16 -3.71 -3.17
N ALA A 273 5.33 -4.04 -3.68
CA ALA A 273 6.62 -3.84 -3.00
C ALA A 273 7.31 -2.52 -3.34
N VAL A 274 6.96 -1.85 -4.46
CA VAL A 274 7.54 -0.59 -4.94
C VAL A 274 6.61 0.58 -4.74
#